data_e57d2d952a1434e9718c42b34c4c12bc
#
_entry.id   e57d2d952a1434e9718c42b34c4c12bc
#
_cell.length_a   1.000
_cell.length_b   1.000
_cell.length_c   1.000
_cell.angle_alpha   90.00
_cell.angle_beta   90.00
_cell.angle_gamma   90.00
#
_symmetry.space_group_name_H-M   'P 1'
#
loop_
_entity.id
_entity.type
_entity.pdbx_description
1 polymer ?
#
loop_
_entity_poly.entity_id
_entity_poly.type
_entity_poly.pdbx_seq_one_letter_code
_entity_poly.pdbx_strand_id
1 'polypeptide(L)'
;MKLLTVVGARPQFIKAAAFSRVARRRHTEVLVHTGQHYDAAMSDVFFDELALPRPDHHLGVGSGPQGRQTAQMLERLEDVMRREAPDAVVVYGDTNRTLAGALAAAKLRIPVAHVEAGLRSFVREMPEEVNRIVADSLSAYLFAPTRTAVDNLLREGHALPPPALETPPPPSSLHPPAAGSGAAARGAIYLTGDIMYDALRSHAPLAAAKSRVLEELALRPGGYALATVHRAANTDDPARLERIVDALAMLREPVVLPLHPRTRAALAHTDIEVDAAVRVIDPVGYLDMLALQQHARMVLTDSGGVQKEAYLLAVPCVTLRDETEWVETLEGGWNVLAGADPERILAAARRARPSGEPPRVFGDGHAAERMVEALEPT
;
A
#
# COMPACT_ATOMS: atom_id res chain seq x y z
N MET A 1 -2.34 1.93 -25.42
CA MET A 1 -3.08 2.97 -24.68
C MET A 1 -2.12 3.95 -24.02
N LYS A 2 -2.59 5.15 -23.74
CA LYS A 2 -1.90 6.13 -22.89
C LYS A 2 -2.47 6.08 -21.47
N LEU A 3 -1.70 5.65 -20.50
CA LEU A 3 -2.09 5.55 -19.10
C LEU A 3 -1.55 6.74 -18.31
N LEU A 4 -2.34 7.31 -17.41
CA LEU A 4 -1.88 8.32 -16.48
C LEU A 4 -1.89 7.73 -15.07
N THR A 5 -0.71 7.57 -14.48
CA THR A 5 -0.48 6.95 -13.17
C THR A 5 -0.30 8.01 -12.11
N VAL A 6 -1.15 8.00 -11.06
CA VAL A 6 -1.14 8.98 -9.97
C VAL A 6 -0.47 8.40 -8.73
N VAL A 7 0.62 9.02 -8.30
CA VAL A 7 1.39 8.62 -7.10
C VAL A 7 1.75 9.83 -6.23
N GLY A 8 2.16 9.59 -4.98
CA GLY A 8 2.60 10.69 -4.13
C GLY A 8 2.92 10.27 -2.68
N ALA A 9 2.83 8.99 -2.36
CA ALA A 9 3.21 8.43 -1.07
C ALA A 9 4.08 7.18 -1.27
N ARG A 10 4.99 6.92 -0.34
CA ARG A 10 5.92 5.78 -0.39
C ARG A 10 5.27 4.45 -0.79
N PRO A 11 4.15 4.01 -0.18
CA PRO A 11 3.52 2.75 -0.58
C PRO A 11 3.04 2.75 -2.04
N GLN A 12 2.66 3.90 -2.57
CA GLN A 12 2.24 4.03 -3.97
C GLN A 12 3.42 3.91 -4.93
N PHE A 13 4.60 4.43 -4.57
CA PHE A 13 5.81 4.29 -5.40
C PHE A 13 6.21 2.82 -5.56
N ILE A 14 6.16 2.04 -4.48
CA ILE A 14 6.48 0.62 -4.50
C ILE A 14 5.53 -0.14 -5.45
N LYS A 15 4.23 0.12 -5.36
CA LYS A 15 3.20 -0.48 -6.22
C LYS A 15 3.35 -0.04 -7.68
N ALA A 16 3.54 1.27 -7.89
CA ALA A 16 3.72 1.85 -9.21
C ALA A 16 4.99 1.30 -9.89
N ALA A 17 6.08 1.08 -9.16
CA ALA A 17 7.28 0.50 -9.74
C ALA A 17 7.04 -0.90 -10.33
N ALA A 18 6.29 -1.75 -9.62
CA ALA A 18 5.91 -3.06 -10.13
C ALA A 18 5.00 -2.95 -11.37
N PHE A 19 4.00 -2.07 -11.33
CA PHE A 19 3.08 -1.83 -12.45
C PHE A 19 3.79 -1.22 -13.65
N SER A 20 4.52 -0.11 -13.49
CA SER A 20 5.18 0.63 -14.56
C SER A 20 6.17 -0.24 -15.33
N ARG A 21 6.88 -1.14 -14.64
CA ARG A 21 7.81 -2.08 -15.26
C ARG A 21 7.13 -2.96 -16.34
N VAL A 22 5.87 -3.34 -16.13
CA VAL A 22 5.10 -4.14 -17.07
C VAL A 22 4.35 -3.25 -18.07
N ALA A 23 3.66 -2.22 -17.57
CA ALA A 23 2.84 -1.32 -18.37
C ALA A 23 3.62 -0.62 -19.48
N ARG A 24 4.83 -0.14 -19.20
CA ARG A 24 5.67 0.57 -20.19
C ARG A 24 6.20 -0.32 -21.33
N ARG A 25 6.04 -1.64 -21.25
CA ARG A 25 6.36 -2.55 -22.35
C ARG A 25 5.27 -2.58 -23.42
N ARG A 26 4.04 -2.21 -23.05
CA ARG A 26 2.85 -2.34 -23.91
C ARG A 26 2.09 -1.02 -24.10
N HIS A 27 2.28 -0.07 -23.20
CA HIS A 27 1.53 1.20 -23.12
C HIS A 27 2.47 2.38 -22.95
N THR A 28 2.01 3.57 -23.33
CA THR A 28 2.64 4.84 -22.94
C THR A 28 2.13 5.21 -21.55
N GLU A 29 3.02 5.35 -20.58
CA GLU A 29 2.67 5.78 -19.23
C GLU A 29 3.14 7.19 -18.97
N VAL A 30 2.25 8.03 -18.45
CA VAL A 30 2.52 9.37 -17.91
C VAL A 30 2.44 9.26 -16.39
N LEU A 31 3.56 9.44 -15.69
CA LEU A 31 3.63 9.36 -14.23
C LEU A 31 3.47 10.74 -13.61
N VAL A 32 2.45 10.91 -12.77
CA VAL A 32 2.12 12.16 -12.08
C VAL A 32 2.39 12.02 -10.58
N HIS A 33 3.36 12.77 -10.08
CA HIS A 33 3.65 12.88 -8.66
C HIS A 33 2.87 14.06 -8.05
N THR A 34 1.95 13.79 -7.13
CA THR A 34 1.11 14.83 -6.53
C THR A 34 1.87 15.77 -5.58
N GLY A 35 3.00 15.34 -5.07
CA GLY A 35 3.82 16.09 -4.11
C GLY A 35 3.45 15.71 -2.67
N GLN A 36 4.45 15.47 -1.88
CA GLN A 36 4.49 15.63 -0.42
C GLN A 36 5.82 16.32 -0.14
N HIS A 37 5.83 17.29 0.78
CA HIS A 37 7.07 17.88 1.26
C HIS A 37 7.82 16.86 2.13
N TYR A 38 8.37 15.84 1.48
CA TYR A 38 9.56 15.18 1.98
C TYR A 38 10.71 15.68 1.13
N ASP A 39 11.85 15.86 1.79
CA ASP A 39 13.10 16.26 1.19
C ASP A 39 13.26 15.64 -0.21
N ALA A 40 13.49 16.45 -1.24
CA ALA A 40 13.64 15.95 -2.62
C ALA A 40 14.69 14.82 -2.68
N ALA A 41 15.73 14.89 -1.84
CA ALA A 41 16.73 13.85 -1.69
C ALA A 41 16.15 12.49 -1.23
N MET A 42 15.17 12.46 -0.32
CA MET A 42 14.54 11.21 0.09
C MET A 42 13.64 10.62 -1.00
N SER A 43 12.97 11.47 -1.78
CA SER A 43 12.16 11.00 -2.92
C SER A 43 13.03 10.40 -4.01
N ASP A 44 14.16 11.04 -4.32
CA ASP A 44 15.09 10.61 -5.37
C ASP A 44 15.68 9.22 -5.09
N VAL A 45 16.06 8.94 -3.84
CA VAL A 45 16.55 7.63 -3.42
C VAL A 45 15.49 6.54 -3.72
N PHE A 46 14.21 6.80 -3.45
CA PHE A 46 13.15 5.84 -3.74
C PHE A 46 12.97 5.56 -5.24
N PHE A 47 13.05 6.59 -6.08
CA PHE A 47 12.94 6.39 -7.53
C PHE A 47 14.09 5.52 -8.05
N ASP A 48 15.30 5.75 -7.55
CA ASP A 48 16.49 4.99 -7.95
C ASP A 48 16.49 3.55 -7.39
N GLU A 49 16.15 3.37 -6.11
CA GLU A 49 16.06 2.03 -5.48
C GLU A 49 14.98 1.15 -6.11
N LEU A 50 13.82 1.73 -6.44
CA LEU A 50 12.69 1.02 -7.02
C LEU A 50 12.79 0.88 -8.55
N ALA A 51 13.78 1.51 -9.18
CA ALA A 51 13.86 1.66 -10.64
C ALA A 51 12.55 2.22 -11.24
N LEU A 52 11.86 3.10 -10.48
CA LEU A 52 10.66 3.79 -10.93
C LEU A 52 11.09 4.96 -11.83
N PRO A 53 10.48 5.15 -13.01
CA PRO A 53 10.75 6.30 -13.85
C PRO A 53 10.51 7.62 -13.13
N ARG A 54 11.29 8.64 -13.46
CA ARG A 54 11.05 10.00 -12.95
C ARG A 54 9.66 10.46 -13.37
N PRO A 55 8.93 11.21 -12.51
CA PRO A 55 7.60 11.71 -12.85
C PRO A 55 7.64 12.67 -14.05
N ASP A 56 6.70 12.51 -14.97
CA ASP A 56 6.50 13.45 -16.09
C ASP A 56 5.90 14.78 -15.59
N HIS A 57 5.09 14.72 -14.51
CA HIS A 57 4.50 15.88 -13.87
C HIS A 57 4.68 15.81 -12.34
N HIS A 58 5.03 16.96 -11.73
CA HIS A 58 5.10 17.14 -10.29
C HIS A 58 4.16 18.27 -9.85
N LEU A 59 3.10 17.92 -9.09
CA LEU A 59 2.06 18.89 -8.74
C LEU A 59 2.40 19.80 -7.55
N GLY A 60 3.35 19.41 -6.70
CA GLY A 60 3.79 20.20 -5.57
C GLY A 60 2.70 20.44 -4.50
N VAL A 61 1.78 19.49 -4.31
CA VAL A 61 0.77 19.57 -3.26
C VAL A 61 1.35 19.03 -1.96
N GLY A 62 1.55 19.92 -0.99
CA GLY A 62 2.11 19.59 0.31
C GLY A 62 1.11 18.94 1.27
N SER A 63 1.56 18.77 2.53
CA SER A 63 0.71 18.36 3.63
C SER A 63 -0.25 19.47 4.03
N GLY A 64 -1.42 19.12 4.56
CA GLY A 64 -2.42 20.08 5.01
C GLY A 64 -3.72 19.40 5.45
N PRO A 65 -4.75 20.19 5.84
CA PRO A 65 -6.06 19.65 6.13
C PRO A 65 -6.61 18.83 4.96
N GLN A 66 -7.25 17.71 5.26
CA GLN A 66 -7.70 16.68 4.30
C GLN A 66 -8.44 17.28 3.08
N GLY A 67 -9.46 18.11 3.35
CA GLY A 67 -10.28 18.73 2.29
C GLY A 67 -9.47 19.67 1.39
N ARG A 68 -8.60 20.52 1.98
CA ARG A 68 -7.76 21.45 1.21
C ARG A 68 -6.76 20.71 0.34
N GLN A 69 -6.13 19.69 0.89
CA GLN A 69 -5.15 18.86 0.16
C GLN A 69 -5.83 18.15 -1.02
N THR A 70 -6.99 17.54 -0.79
CA THR A 70 -7.77 16.86 -1.84
C THR A 70 -8.20 17.82 -2.93
N ALA A 71 -8.69 19.03 -2.57
CA ALA A 71 -9.10 20.04 -3.53
C ALA A 71 -7.96 20.51 -4.43
N GLN A 72 -6.79 20.78 -3.87
CA GLN A 72 -5.60 21.19 -4.65
C GLN A 72 -5.12 20.09 -5.59
N MET A 73 -5.16 18.82 -5.15
CA MET A 73 -4.82 17.69 -6.02
C MET A 73 -5.83 17.52 -7.14
N LEU A 74 -7.13 17.64 -6.83
CA LEU A 74 -8.21 17.51 -7.80
C LEU A 74 -8.06 18.52 -8.93
N GLU A 75 -7.88 19.81 -8.61
CA GLU A 75 -7.69 20.89 -9.56
C GLU A 75 -6.49 20.65 -10.48
N ARG A 76 -5.32 20.38 -9.90
CA ARG A 76 -4.09 20.20 -10.67
C ARG A 76 -4.07 18.91 -11.49
N LEU A 77 -4.69 17.84 -10.99
CA LEU A 77 -4.85 16.59 -11.75
C LEU A 77 -5.79 16.78 -12.95
N GLU A 78 -6.87 17.54 -12.80
CA GLU A 78 -7.78 17.84 -13.91
C GLU A 78 -7.02 18.55 -15.05
N ASP A 79 -6.18 19.54 -14.73
CA ASP A 79 -5.37 20.27 -15.71
C ASP A 79 -4.38 19.35 -16.44
N VAL A 80 -3.74 18.43 -15.72
CA VAL A 80 -2.82 17.45 -16.33
C VAL A 80 -3.60 16.48 -17.22
N MET A 81 -4.71 15.93 -16.74
CA MET A 81 -5.53 14.98 -17.51
C MET A 81 -6.08 15.60 -18.80
N ARG A 82 -6.49 16.89 -18.77
CA ARG A 82 -6.94 17.62 -19.98
C ARG A 82 -5.82 17.78 -21.00
N ARG A 83 -4.57 18.03 -20.55
CA ARG A 83 -3.40 18.21 -21.44
C ARG A 83 -2.92 16.87 -22.02
N GLU A 84 -2.85 15.85 -21.18
CA GLU A 84 -2.32 14.55 -21.55
C GLU A 84 -3.34 13.69 -22.32
N ALA A 85 -4.63 13.94 -22.12
CA ALA A 85 -5.73 13.17 -22.72
C ALA A 85 -5.51 11.65 -22.65
N PRO A 86 -5.36 11.07 -21.42
CA PRO A 86 -5.09 9.65 -21.27
C PRO A 86 -6.32 8.80 -21.59
N ASP A 87 -6.08 7.57 -22.04
CA ASP A 87 -7.14 6.58 -22.26
C ASP A 87 -7.67 5.99 -20.94
N ALA A 88 -6.82 5.95 -19.90
CA ALA A 88 -7.20 5.52 -18.56
C ALA A 88 -6.32 6.17 -17.48
N VAL A 89 -6.86 6.31 -16.28
CA VAL A 89 -6.13 6.80 -15.08
C VAL A 89 -5.98 5.67 -14.09
N VAL A 90 -4.74 5.43 -13.64
CA VAL A 90 -4.41 4.39 -12.64
C VAL A 90 -4.17 5.05 -11.28
N VAL A 91 -4.90 4.59 -10.27
CA VAL A 91 -4.79 5.04 -8.87
C VAL A 91 -4.52 3.86 -7.94
N TYR A 92 -3.87 4.10 -6.78
CA TYR A 92 -3.39 3.06 -5.87
C TYR A 92 -3.88 3.27 -4.44
N GLY A 93 -4.43 2.23 -3.84
CA GLY A 93 -4.78 2.18 -2.42
C GLY A 93 -5.86 3.19 -2.03
N ASP A 94 -5.67 3.91 -0.92
CA ASP A 94 -6.76 4.59 -0.23
C ASP A 94 -6.42 6.02 0.27
N THR A 95 -5.41 6.64 -0.31
CA THR A 95 -5.01 7.99 0.10
C THR A 95 -5.89 9.08 -0.54
N ASN A 96 -5.76 10.34 -0.07
CA ASN A 96 -6.42 11.48 -0.72
C ASN A 96 -6.06 11.62 -2.20
N ARG A 97 -4.91 11.11 -2.62
CA ARG A 97 -4.45 11.11 -4.02
C ARG A 97 -5.27 10.16 -4.87
N THR A 98 -5.57 8.99 -4.30
CA THR A 98 -6.44 7.99 -4.89
C THR A 98 -7.82 8.57 -5.14
N LEU A 99 -8.40 9.21 -4.10
CA LEU A 99 -9.68 9.90 -4.20
C LEU A 99 -9.66 11.02 -5.25
N ALA A 100 -8.67 11.92 -5.18
CA ALA A 100 -8.57 13.05 -6.10
C ALA A 100 -8.38 12.59 -7.54
N GLY A 101 -7.52 11.59 -7.78
CA GLY A 101 -7.28 11.02 -9.11
C GLY A 101 -8.51 10.36 -9.70
N ALA A 102 -9.19 9.53 -8.92
CA ALA A 102 -10.41 8.86 -9.35
C ALA A 102 -11.53 9.87 -9.64
N LEU A 103 -11.71 10.87 -8.78
CA LEU A 103 -12.77 11.87 -8.95
C LEU A 103 -12.51 12.79 -10.14
N ALA A 104 -11.25 13.26 -10.35
CA ALA A 104 -10.89 14.08 -11.51
C ALA A 104 -11.14 13.33 -12.82
N ALA A 105 -10.66 12.09 -12.92
CA ALA A 105 -10.83 11.24 -14.09
C ALA A 105 -12.31 10.97 -14.40
N ALA A 106 -13.10 10.59 -13.38
CA ALA A 106 -14.53 10.33 -13.54
C ALA A 106 -15.31 11.55 -14.06
N LYS A 107 -15.00 12.75 -13.55
CA LYS A 107 -15.61 14.01 -14.04
C LYS A 107 -15.24 14.33 -15.48
N LEU A 108 -14.07 13.94 -15.92
CA LEU A 108 -13.61 14.05 -17.31
C LEU A 108 -14.06 12.88 -18.20
N ARG A 109 -14.79 11.92 -17.63
CA ARG A 109 -15.22 10.68 -18.33
C ARG A 109 -14.05 9.82 -18.81
N ILE A 110 -12.93 9.87 -18.10
CA ILE A 110 -11.77 9.02 -18.35
C ILE A 110 -11.92 7.78 -17.45
N PRO A 111 -11.81 6.55 -18.00
CA PRO A 111 -11.86 5.32 -17.21
C PRO A 111 -10.82 5.30 -16.10
N VAL A 112 -11.22 4.86 -14.90
CA VAL A 112 -10.35 4.73 -13.74
C VAL A 112 -10.04 3.26 -13.49
N ALA A 113 -8.79 2.96 -13.28
CA ALA A 113 -8.29 1.66 -12.82
C ALA A 113 -7.78 1.81 -11.38
N HIS A 114 -8.46 1.13 -10.44
CA HIS A 114 -8.11 1.18 -9.03
C HIS A 114 -7.34 -0.09 -8.62
N VAL A 115 -6.08 0.10 -8.25
CA VAL A 115 -5.21 -0.96 -7.72
C VAL A 115 -5.37 -1.05 -6.21
N GLU A 116 -5.57 -2.26 -5.70
CA GLU A 116 -6.02 -2.58 -4.33
C GLU A 116 -7.50 -2.21 -4.07
N ALA A 117 -8.36 -2.42 -5.03
CA ALA A 117 -9.80 -2.24 -4.88
C ALA A 117 -10.44 -3.28 -3.93
N GLY A 118 -11.51 -2.91 -3.28
CA GLY A 118 -12.33 -3.81 -2.46
C GLY A 118 -11.85 -4.08 -1.05
N LEU A 119 -10.78 -3.46 -0.60
CA LEU A 119 -10.36 -3.52 0.80
C LEU A 119 -11.36 -2.77 1.68
N ARG A 120 -11.69 -3.33 2.86
CA ARG A 120 -12.57 -2.69 3.84
C ARG A 120 -12.06 -2.93 5.26
N SER A 121 -12.00 -1.83 6.04
CA SER A 121 -11.83 -1.87 7.49
C SER A 121 -13.17 -1.86 8.23
N PHE A 122 -14.24 -1.43 7.52
CA PHE A 122 -15.58 -1.19 8.06
C PHE A 122 -15.64 -0.09 9.13
N VAL A 123 -14.58 0.70 9.27
CA VAL A 123 -14.49 1.85 10.19
C VAL A 123 -14.70 3.12 9.39
N ARG A 124 -15.94 3.60 9.33
CA ARG A 124 -16.36 4.75 8.49
C ARG A 124 -15.72 6.08 8.88
N GLU A 125 -15.23 6.21 10.11
CA GLU A 125 -14.52 7.38 10.61
C GLU A 125 -13.10 7.50 10.05
N MET A 126 -12.55 6.43 9.49
CA MET A 126 -11.23 6.46 8.84
C MET A 126 -11.30 7.19 7.51
N PRO A 127 -10.48 8.23 7.28
CA PRO A 127 -10.41 8.91 5.98
C PRO A 127 -10.07 7.95 4.83
N GLU A 128 -9.22 6.97 5.08
CA GLU A 128 -8.82 5.95 4.11
C GLU A 128 -10.00 5.08 3.68
N GLU A 129 -10.92 4.74 4.61
CA GLU A 129 -12.12 3.97 4.27
C GLU A 129 -13.05 4.75 3.35
N VAL A 130 -13.23 6.04 3.62
CA VAL A 130 -13.99 6.94 2.74
C VAL A 130 -13.36 6.99 1.35
N ASN A 131 -12.04 7.19 1.28
CA ASN A 131 -11.31 7.31 0.03
C ASN A 131 -11.46 6.06 -0.85
N ARG A 132 -11.29 4.85 -0.26
CA ARG A 132 -11.35 3.58 -1.02
C ARG A 132 -12.76 3.28 -1.54
N ILE A 133 -13.80 3.51 -0.72
CA ILE A 133 -15.19 3.31 -1.14
C ILE A 133 -15.53 4.22 -2.32
N VAL A 134 -15.16 5.50 -2.26
CA VAL A 134 -15.44 6.44 -3.35
C VAL A 134 -14.62 6.09 -4.59
N ALA A 135 -13.33 5.76 -4.45
CA ALA A 135 -12.49 5.35 -5.58
C ALA A 135 -13.05 4.11 -6.27
N ASP A 136 -13.43 3.07 -5.50
CA ASP A 136 -14.06 1.87 -6.05
C ASP A 136 -15.34 2.20 -6.82
N SER A 137 -16.21 3.05 -6.24
CA SER A 137 -17.49 3.45 -6.87
C SER A 137 -17.32 4.19 -8.19
N LEU A 138 -16.19 4.87 -8.40
CA LEU A 138 -15.89 5.64 -9.61
C LEU A 138 -15.08 4.85 -10.64
N SER A 139 -14.54 3.69 -10.27
CA SER A 139 -13.61 2.94 -11.11
C SER A 139 -14.30 2.03 -12.12
N ALA A 140 -13.78 2.00 -13.35
CA ALA A 140 -14.17 1.08 -14.41
C ALA A 140 -13.48 -0.29 -14.24
N TYR A 141 -12.23 -0.29 -13.77
CA TYR A 141 -11.43 -1.49 -13.52
C TYR A 141 -11.11 -1.56 -12.02
N LEU A 142 -11.53 -2.63 -11.36
CA LEU A 142 -11.35 -2.87 -9.94
C LEU A 142 -10.38 -4.04 -9.75
N PHE A 143 -9.11 -3.74 -9.52
CA PHE A 143 -8.07 -4.74 -9.33
C PHE A 143 -8.01 -5.18 -7.88
N ALA A 144 -8.72 -6.26 -7.59
CA ALA A 144 -8.83 -6.84 -6.26
C ALA A 144 -7.62 -7.73 -5.93
N PRO A 145 -6.95 -7.50 -4.77
CA PRO A 145 -5.76 -8.26 -4.38
C PRO A 145 -6.11 -9.67 -3.85
N THR A 146 -7.30 -9.85 -3.28
CA THR A 146 -7.70 -11.07 -2.59
C THR A 146 -9.15 -11.44 -2.89
N ARG A 147 -9.54 -12.67 -2.53
CA ARG A 147 -10.94 -13.11 -2.61
C ARG A 147 -11.85 -12.30 -1.70
N THR A 148 -11.39 -11.93 -0.48
CA THR A 148 -12.15 -11.08 0.44
C THR A 148 -12.48 -9.72 -0.19
N ALA A 149 -11.51 -9.13 -0.90
CA ALA A 149 -11.74 -7.88 -1.62
C ALA A 149 -12.79 -8.03 -2.74
N VAL A 150 -12.75 -9.12 -3.49
CA VAL A 150 -13.79 -9.45 -4.50
C VAL A 150 -15.16 -9.56 -3.84
N ASP A 151 -15.26 -10.29 -2.72
CA ASP A 151 -16.53 -10.50 -2.02
C ASP A 151 -17.12 -9.18 -1.48
N ASN A 152 -16.28 -8.28 -1.01
CA ASN A 152 -16.70 -6.94 -0.59
C ASN A 152 -17.29 -6.14 -1.76
N LEU A 153 -16.59 -6.10 -2.90
CA LEU A 153 -17.05 -5.41 -4.11
C LEU A 153 -18.37 -5.99 -4.65
N LEU A 154 -18.53 -7.32 -4.64
CA LEU A 154 -19.77 -7.98 -5.04
C LEU A 154 -20.93 -7.59 -4.13
N ARG A 155 -20.73 -7.54 -2.80
CA ARG A 155 -21.74 -7.07 -1.83
C ARG A 155 -22.14 -5.60 -2.07
N GLU A 156 -21.22 -4.78 -2.56
CA GLU A 156 -21.48 -3.39 -2.92
C GLU A 156 -22.09 -3.23 -4.33
N GLY A 157 -22.31 -4.33 -5.03
CA GLY A 157 -23.01 -4.42 -6.31
C GLY A 157 -22.14 -4.17 -7.53
N HIS A 158 -20.82 -4.27 -7.40
CA HIS A 158 -19.92 -4.39 -8.57
C HIS A 158 -20.05 -5.79 -9.17
N ALA A 159 -19.54 -6.01 -10.39
CA ALA A 159 -19.69 -7.24 -11.11
C ALA A 159 -18.34 -7.79 -11.61
N LEU A 160 -18.27 -9.11 -11.81
CA LEU A 160 -17.17 -9.71 -12.55
C LEU A 160 -17.24 -9.27 -14.02
N PRO A 161 -16.09 -9.20 -14.74
CA PRO A 161 -16.09 -8.88 -16.16
C PRO A 161 -16.95 -9.93 -16.91
N PRO A 162 -17.62 -9.52 -18.00
CA PRO A 162 -18.32 -10.49 -18.83
C PRO A 162 -17.30 -11.53 -19.34
N PRO A 163 -17.71 -12.80 -19.52
CA PRO A 163 -16.85 -13.79 -20.16
C PRO A 163 -16.39 -13.24 -21.53
N ALA A 164 -15.14 -13.46 -21.88
CA ALA A 164 -14.59 -13.02 -23.15
C ALA A 164 -15.49 -13.54 -24.28
N LEU A 165 -16.07 -12.64 -25.08
CA LEU A 165 -16.85 -13.02 -26.25
C LEU A 165 -15.87 -13.55 -27.31
N GLU A 166 -16.21 -14.66 -27.98
CA GLU A 166 -15.38 -15.25 -29.05
C GLU A 166 -15.17 -14.31 -30.26
N THR A 167 -15.89 -13.19 -30.31
CA THR A 167 -15.74 -12.11 -31.29
C THR A 167 -15.54 -10.78 -30.60
N PRO A 168 -14.42 -10.06 -30.83
CA PRO A 168 -14.22 -8.74 -30.27
C PRO A 168 -15.28 -7.75 -30.74
N PRO A 169 -15.83 -6.90 -29.88
CA PRO A 169 -16.70 -5.80 -30.28
C PRO A 169 -15.89 -4.81 -31.16
N PRO A 170 -16.55 -4.11 -32.12
CA PRO A 170 -15.87 -3.18 -32.99
C PRO A 170 -15.19 -2.05 -32.20
N PRO A 171 -14.05 -1.50 -32.67
CA PRO A 171 -13.21 -0.54 -31.96
C PRO A 171 -13.88 0.80 -31.57
N SER A 172 -15.10 1.04 -32.00
CA SER A 172 -15.90 2.23 -31.63
C SER A 172 -16.68 2.08 -30.30
N SER A 173 -16.61 0.93 -29.63
CA SER A 173 -17.34 0.65 -28.38
C SER A 173 -16.44 0.67 -27.14
N LEU A 174 -15.45 1.57 -27.07
CA LEU A 174 -14.68 1.87 -25.85
C LEU A 174 -15.51 2.56 -24.75
N HIS A 175 -16.83 2.41 -24.81
CA HIS A 175 -17.70 2.73 -23.69
C HIS A 175 -17.91 1.45 -22.87
N PRO A 176 -17.90 1.53 -21.53
CA PRO A 176 -18.38 0.45 -20.72
C PRO A 176 -19.73 -0.02 -21.28
N PRO A 177 -20.04 -1.32 -21.26
CA PRO A 177 -21.20 -1.87 -21.94
C PRO A 177 -22.43 -1.00 -21.70
N ALA A 178 -23.07 -0.58 -22.79
CA ALA A 178 -24.24 0.27 -22.74
C ALA A 178 -25.27 -0.35 -21.80
N ALA A 179 -25.71 0.44 -20.82
CA ALA A 179 -26.68 0.04 -19.83
C ALA A 179 -27.97 -0.47 -20.51
N GLY A 180 -28.06 -1.76 -20.65
CA GLY A 180 -29.31 -2.47 -20.82
C GLY A 180 -29.91 -2.72 -19.46
N SER A 181 -31.01 -2.01 -19.15
CA SER A 181 -31.82 -2.09 -17.95
C SER A 181 -31.23 -1.54 -16.62
N GLY A 182 -31.46 -0.27 -16.37
CA GLY A 182 -31.82 0.29 -15.04
C GLY A 182 -30.79 0.33 -13.91
N ALA A 183 -29.60 -0.27 -14.02
CA ALA A 183 -28.50 -0.10 -13.07
C ALA A 183 -27.32 0.54 -13.80
N ALA A 184 -26.80 1.66 -13.31
CA ALA A 184 -25.54 2.23 -13.80
C ALA A 184 -24.48 1.14 -13.84
N ALA A 185 -23.81 0.98 -14.98
CA ALA A 185 -22.74 -0.04 -15.13
C ALA A 185 -21.65 0.24 -14.10
N ARG A 186 -21.60 -0.60 -13.06
CA ARG A 186 -20.57 -0.56 -12.02
C ARG A 186 -19.31 -1.22 -12.55
N GLY A 187 -18.13 -0.79 -12.04
CA GLY A 187 -16.85 -1.28 -12.53
C GLY A 187 -16.68 -2.80 -12.48
N ALA A 188 -15.88 -3.32 -13.39
CA ALA A 188 -15.57 -4.75 -13.50
C ALA A 188 -14.48 -5.16 -12.50
N ILE A 189 -14.69 -6.26 -11.78
CA ILE A 189 -13.80 -6.78 -10.74
C ILE A 189 -12.84 -7.80 -11.37
N TYR A 190 -11.55 -7.58 -11.21
CA TYR A 190 -10.48 -8.50 -11.63
C TYR A 190 -9.71 -8.97 -10.40
N LEU A 191 -9.74 -10.27 -10.10
CA LEU A 191 -8.88 -10.86 -9.07
C LEU A 191 -7.46 -11.01 -9.63
N THR A 192 -6.62 -10.01 -9.37
CA THR A 192 -5.26 -9.96 -9.93
C THR A 192 -4.20 -10.56 -9.00
N GLY A 193 -4.48 -10.63 -7.71
CA GLY A 193 -3.46 -10.78 -6.69
C GLY A 193 -2.92 -9.41 -6.25
N ASP A 194 -2.06 -9.41 -5.25
CA ASP A 194 -1.52 -8.19 -4.64
C ASP A 194 -0.24 -7.74 -5.33
N ILE A 195 -0.23 -6.53 -5.88
CA ILE A 195 0.93 -5.93 -6.55
C ILE A 195 2.13 -5.71 -5.61
N MET A 196 1.91 -5.65 -4.29
CA MET A 196 3.02 -5.63 -3.33
C MET A 196 3.82 -6.94 -3.36
N TYR A 197 3.18 -8.08 -3.74
CA TYR A 197 3.90 -9.32 -3.91
C TYR A 197 4.82 -9.28 -5.14
N ASP A 198 4.37 -8.66 -6.24
CA ASP A 198 5.22 -8.41 -7.43
C ASP A 198 6.42 -7.52 -7.06
N ALA A 199 6.16 -6.45 -6.30
CA ALA A 199 7.20 -5.56 -5.81
C ALA A 199 8.20 -6.30 -4.92
N LEU A 200 7.72 -7.07 -3.95
CA LEU A 200 8.55 -7.85 -3.05
C LEU A 200 9.44 -8.84 -3.82
N ARG A 201 8.86 -9.63 -4.73
CA ARG A 201 9.59 -10.59 -5.56
C ARG A 201 10.71 -9.97 -6.37
N SER A 202 10.50 -8.75 -6.87
CA SER A 202 11.51 -8.03 -7.66
C SER A 202 12.58 -7.37 -6.81
N HIS A 203 12.25 -6.91 -5.60
CA HIS A 203 13.18 -6.14 -4.78
C HIS A 203 13.88 -6.96 -3.69
N ALA A 204 13.34 -8.09 -3.23
CA ALA A 204 13.99 -8.92 -2.23
C ALA A 204 15.40 -9.43 -2.67
N PRO A 205 15.62 -9.88 -3.94
CA PRO A 205 16.96 -10.21 -4.41
C PRO A 205 17.90 -8.99 -4.46
N LEU A 206 17.37 -7.81 -4.79
CA LEU A 206 18.13 -6.57 -4.80
C LEU A 206 18.53 -6.14 -3.38
N ALA A 207 17.61 -6.27 -2.42
CA ALA A 207 17.89 -6.02 -1.01
C ALA A 207 19.01 -6.95 -0.50
N ALA A 208 18.92 -8.24 -0.79
CA ALA A 208 19.96 -9.21 -0.42
C ALA A 208 21.34 -8.90 -1.03
N ALA A 209 21.38 -8.33 -2.25
CA ALA A 209 22.63 -8.02 -2.95
C ALA A 209 23.22 -6.66 -2.56
N LYS A 210 22.40 -5.67 -2.22
CA LYS A 210 22.83 -4.26 -2.08
C LYS A 210 22.80 -3.75 -0.64
N SER A 211 21.86 -4.24 0.20
CA SER A 211 21.73 -3.74 1.56
C SER A 211 22.89 -4.16 2.45
N ARG A 212 23.41 -3.23 3.21
CA ARG A 212 24.44 -3.45 4.23
C ARG A 212 23.92 -3.19 5.64
N VAL A 213 22.63 -2.95 5.77
CA VAL A 213 22.01 -2.50 7.03
C VAL A 213 22.24 -3.46 8.20
N LEU A 214 22.29 -4.78 7.95
CA LEU A 214 22.58 -5.76 9.01
C LEU A 214 24.02 -5.64 9.48
N GLU A 215 24.98 -5.46 8.56
CA GLU A 215 26.40 -5.27 8.88
C GLU A 215 26.61 -3.95 9.65
N GLU A 216 26.05 -2.85 9.15
CA GLU A 216 26.14 -1.51 9.73
C GLU A 216 25.54 -1.45 11.14
N LEU A 217 24.46 -2.19 11.34
CA LEU A 217 23.80 -2.30 12.64
C LEU A 217 24.33 -3.47 13.49
N ALA A 218 25.34 -4.22 13.03
CA ALA A 218 25.88 -5.42 13.69
C ALA A 218 24.76 -6.39 14.14
N LEU A 219 23.75 -6.60 13.29
CA LEU A 219 22.61 -7.48 13.55
C LEU A 219 22.90 -8.89 13.04
N ARG A 220 22.42 -9.89 13.79
CA ARG A 220 22.43 -11.29 13.35
C ARG A 220 21.06 -11.67 12.83
N PRO A 221 20.96 -12.36 11.67
CA PRO A 221 19.70 -12.90 11.20
C PRO A 221 18.98 -13.73 12.28
N GLY A 222 17.68 -13.47 12.48
CA GLY A 222 16.87 -14.11 13.52
C GLY A 222 17.16 -13.65 14.95
N GLY A 223 18.11 -12.74 15.16
CA GLY A 223 18.55 -12.30 16.49
C GLY A 223 17.95 -10.98 16.96
N TYR A 224 16.93 -10.45 16.31
CA TYR A 224 16.26 -9.20 16.68
C TYR A 224 14.79 -9.19 16.25
N ALA A 225 14.01 -8.35 16.90
CA ALA A 225 12.68 -7.96 16.46
C ALA A 225 12.75 -6.62 15.70
N LEU A 226 11.96 -6.46 14.64
CA LEU A 226 11.81 -5.19 13.95
C LEU A 226 10.49 -4.53 14.38
N ALA A 227 10.52 -3.28 14.80
CA ALA A 227 9.31 -2.54 15.16
C ALA A 227 9.09 -1.33 14.24
N THR A 228 7.85 -1.05 13.85
CA THR A 228 7.45 0.19 13.17
C THR A 228 6.15 0.72 13.74
N VAL A 229 6.13 2.00 14.12
CA VAL A 229 4.96 2.67 14.72
C VAL A 229 4.81 4.04 14.07
N HIS A 230 3.66 4.33 13.46
CA HIS A 230 3.45 5.63 12.79
C HIS A 230 1.97 5.97 12.51
N ARG A 231 1.02 5.09 12.82
CA ARG A 231 -0.41 5.37 12.63
C ARG A 231 -0.90 6.40 13.63
N ALA A 232 -1.79 7.30 13.16
CA ALA A 232 -2.40 8.34 13.98
C ALA A 232 -3.04 7.79 15.26
N ALA A 233 -3.76 6.68 15.16
CA ALA A 233 -4.38 6.02 16.30
C ALA A 233 -3.41 5.65 17.45
N ASN A 234 -2.13 5.45 17.13
CA ASN A 234 -1.11 5.16 18.13
C ASN A 234 -0.29 6.40 18.52
N THR A 235 0.02 7.28 17.55
CA THR A 235 0.92 8.42 17.79
C THR A 235 0.21 9.66 18.34
N ASP A 236 -1.11 9.79 18.11
CA ASP A 236 -1.90 10.93 18.58
C ASP A 236 -2.51 10.68 19.99
N ASP A 237 -2.37 9.45 20.50
CA ASP A 237 -2.72 9.06 21.87
C ASP A 237 -1.42 8.73 22.65
N PRO A 238 -0.92 9.64 23.49
CA PRO A 238 0.31 9.42 24.26
C PRO A 238 0.28 8.15 25.11
N ALA A 239 -0.85 7.82 25.72
CA ALA A 239 -0.96 6.63 26.54
C ALA A 239 -0.90 5.32 25.74
N ARG A 240 -1.39 5.32 24.49
CA ARG A 240 -1.21 4.18 23.58
C ARG A 240 0.25 4.05 23.16
N LEU A 241 0.88 5.16 22.79
CA LEU A 241 2.28 5.19 22.36
C LEU A 241 3.20 4.69 23.49
N GLU A 242 3.02 5.18 24.70
CA GLU A 242 3.76 4.75 25.90
C GLU A 242 3.65 3.25 26.12
N ARG A 243 2.43 2.70 26.16
CA ARG A 243 2.22 1.24 26.31
C ARG A 243 2.91 0.41 25.24
N ILE A 244 2.94 0.89 23.99
CA ILE A 244 3.65 0.20 22.91
C ILE A 244 5.16 0.24 23.15
N VAL A 245 5.73 1.42 23.49
CA VAL A 245 7.17 1.60 23.73
C VAL A 245 7.61 0.74 24.91
N ASP A 246 6.85 0.72 26.00
CA ASP A 246 7.12 -0.14 27.16
C ASP A 246 7.09 -1.63 26.80
N ALA A 247 6.10 -2.06 26.00
CA ALA A 247 6.03 -3.44 25.54
C ALA A 247 7.26 -3.83 24.69
N LEU A 248 7.75 -2.93 23.84
CA LEU A 248 8.97 -3.17 23.06
C LEU A 248 10.19 -3.35 23.96
N ALA A 249 10.34 -2.52 25.00
CA ALA A 249 11.44 -2.64 25.97
C ALA A 249 11.37 -3.95 26.77
N MET A 250 10.16 -4.45 27.05
CA MET A 250 9.93 -5.68 27.81
C MET A 250 10.17 -6.98 27.03
N LEU A 251 10.44 -6.91 25.71
CA LEU A 251 10.67 -8.11 24.88
C LEU A 251 11.91 -8.91 25.26
N ARG A 252 12.86 -8.32 25.98
CA ARG A 252 14.13 -8.94 26.42
C ARG A 252 14.98 -9.50 25.29
N GLU A 253 14.87 -8.89 24.11
CA GLU A 253 15.69 -9.16 22.92
C GLU A 253 15.98 -7.83 22.21
N PRO A 254 17.00 -7.73 21.36
CA PRO A 254 17.25 -6.53 20.57
C PRO A 254 16.02 -6.17 19.73
N VAL A 255 15.53 -4.95 19.87
CA VAL A 255 14.46 -4.39 19.05
C VAL A 255 15.05 -3.27 18.20
N VAL A 256 14.88 -3.34 16.88
CA VAL A 256 15.26 -2.26 15.95
C VAL A 256 14.02 -1.46 15.59
N LEU A 257 14.05 -0.16 15.84
CA LEU A 257 12.94 0.77 15.57
C LEU A 257 13.40 1.88 14.60
N PRO A 258 13.22 1.71 13.27
CA PRO A 258 13.34 2.82 12.34
C PRO A 258 12.28 3.88 12.67
N LEU A 259 12.72 5.04 13.19
CA LEU A 259 11.82 5.99 13.80
C LEU A 259 11.19 6.91 12.75
N HIS A 260 9.91 6.67 12.46
CA HIS A 260 9.14 7.50 11.54
C HIS A 260 9.05 8.96 12.02
N PRO A 261 9.10 9.99 11.13
CA PRO A 261 9.03 11.39 11.53
C PRO A 261 7.83 11.76 12.41
N ARG A 262 6.64 11.17 12.14
CA ARG A 262 5.46 11.36 12.97
C ARG A 262 5.67 10.86 14.39
N THR A 263 6.22 9.67 14.55
CA THR A 263 6.49 9.08 15.88
C THR A 263 7.57 9.85 16.61
N ARG A 264 8.61 10.31 15.89
CA ARG A 264 9.64 11.20 16.46
C ARG A 264 9.01 12.50 16.99
N ALA A 265 8.11 13.10 16.23
CA ALA A 265 7.40 14.30 16.65
C ALA A 265 6.50 14.03 17.88
N ALA A 266 5.77 12.91 17.90
CA ALA A 266 4.94 12.54 19.03
C ALA A 266 5.78 12.35 20.31
N LEU A 267 6.88 11.60 20.25
CA LEU A 267 7.80 11.40 21.36
C LEU A 267 8.41 12.73 21.86
N ALA A 268 8.75 13.64 20.97
CA ALA A 268 9.30 14.94 21.32
C ALA A 268 8.32 15.88 22.06
N HIS A 269 7.01 15.59 21.99
CA HIS A 269 5.96 16.36 22.68
C HIS A 269 5.41 15.64 23.92
N THR A 270 6.03 14.55 24.34
CA THR A 270 5.65 13.74 25.50
C THR A 270 6.88 13.46 26.36
N ASP A 271 6.66 13.03 27.61
CA ASP A 271 7.74 12.59 28.50
C ASP A 271 8.08 11.10 28.32
N ILE A 272 7.69 10.49 27.20
CA ILE A 272 7.93 9.08 26.93
C ILE A 272 9.40 8.90 26.54
N GLU A 273 10.15 8.19 27.38
CA GLU A 273 11.53 7.79 27.12
C GLU A 273 11.56 6.42 26.44
N VAL A 274 12.34 6.30 25.36
CA VAL A 274 12.57 5.01 24.71
C VAL A 274 13.74 4.33 25.42
N ASP A 275 13.48 3.18 26.03
CA ASP A 275 14.49 2.40 26.74
C ASP A 275 15.65 2.01 25.82
N ALA A 276 16.87 1.96 26.38
CA ALA A 276 18.10 1.62 25.65
C ALA A 276 18.08 0.19 25.03
N ALA A 277 17.19 -0.70 25.48
CA ALA A 277 16.95 -2.02 24.90
C ALA A 277 16.32 -1.91 23.48
N VAL A 278 15.67 -0.78 23.18
CA VAL A 278 15.09 -0.48 21.87
C VAL A 278 16.07 0.38 21.07
N ARG A 279 16.68 -0.21 20.07
CA ARG A 279 17.62 0.48 19.21
C ARG A 279 16.88 1.36 18.18
N VAL A 280 16.75 2.63 18.50
CA VAL A 280 16.19 3.63 17.58
C VAL A 280 17.23 3.94 16.50
N ILE A 281 16.78 3.91 15.24
CA ILE A 281 17.57 4.30 14.06
C ILE A 281 16.80 5.32 13.22
N ASP A 282 17.50 6.03 12.34
CA ASP A 282 16.85 6.89 11.37
C ASP A 282 16.02 6.06 10.36
N PRO A 283 15.04 6.68 9.69
CA PRO A 283 14.30 6.03 8.62
C PRO A 283 15.25 5.50 7.53
N VAL A 284 15.01 4.27 7.10
CA VAL A 284 15.84 3.61 6.08
C VAL A 284 15.14 3.54 4.73
N GLY A 285 15.90 3.30 3.66
CA GLY A 285 15.40 3.04 2.31
C GLY A 285 14.55 1.77 2.23
N TYR A 286 13.96 1.53 1.06
CA TYR A 286 13.07 0.36 0.89
C TYR A 286 13.86 -0.96 0.92
N LEU A 287 15.01 -1.00 0.28
CA LEU A 287 15.84 -2.22 0.24
C LEU A 287 16.36 -2.59 1.63
N ASP A 288 16.78 -1.60 2.43
CA ASP A 288 17.22 -1.83 3.81
C ASP A 288 16.04 -2.27 4.70
N MET A 289 14.85 -1.67 4.51
CA MET A 289 13.66 -2.10 5.23
C MET A 289 13.28 -3.54 4.90
N LEU A 290 13.36 -3.96 3.64
CA LEU A 290 13.13 -5.34 3.24
C LEU A 290 14.17 -6.29 3.86
N ALA A 291 15.45 -5.92 3.84
CA ALA A 291 16.50 -6.71 4.48
C ALA A 291 16.26 -6.86 5.99
N LEU A 292 15.90 -5.77 6.68
CA LEU A 292 15.54 -5.80 8.09
C LEU A 292 14.32 -6.70 8.36
N GLN A 293 13.27 -6.61 7.54
CA GLN A 293 12.09 -7.47 7.68
C GLN A 293 12.44 -8.94 7.45
N GLN A 294 13.14 -9.25 6.35
CA GLN A 294 13.46 -10.63 5.94
C GLN A 294 14.28 -11.38 6.98
N HIS A 295 15.16 -10.68 7.68
CA HIS A 295 16.06 -11.25 8.65
C HIS A 295 15.65 -11.04 10.11
N ALA A 296 14.52 -10.41 10.36
CA ALA A 296 13.95 -10.29 11.71
C ALA A 296 13.42 -11.65 12.21
N ARG A 297 13.50 -11.89 13.52
CA ARG A 297 12.81 -13.01 14.16
C ARG A 297 11.29 -12.82 14.06
N MET A 298 10.86 -11.58 14.19
CA MET A 298 9.47 -11.14 14.06
C MET A 298 9.39 -9.66 13.75
N VAL A 299 8.24 -9.24 13.28
CA VAL A 299 7.90 -7.83 13.02
C VAL A 299 6.76 -7.41 13.95
N LEU A 300 6.89 -6.24 14.58
CA LEU A 300 5.82 -5.59 15.34
C LEU A 300 5.45 -4.29 14.61
N THR A 301 4.21 -4.15 14.14
CA THR A 301 3.89 -3.02 13.27
C THR A 301 2.44 -2.56 13.32
N ASP A 302 2.21 -1.26 13.11
CA ASP A 302 0.89 -0.72 12.82
C ASP A 302 0.68 -0.41 11.32
N SER A 303 1.69 -0.71 10.48
CA SER A 303 1.64 -0.48 9.04
C SER A 303 0.97 -1.64 8.30
N GLY A 304 -0.08 -1.36 7.51
CA GLY A 304 -0.73 -2.37 6.66
C GLY A 304 0.22 -2.96 5.61
N GLY A 305 1.10 -2.15 5.02
CA GLY A 305 2.12 -2.62 4.06
C GLY A 305 3.12 -3.59 4.68
N VAL A 306 3.65 -3.23 5.85
CA VAL A 306 4.63 -4.06 6.57
C VAL A 306 4.02 -5.38 7.06
N GLN A 307 2.73 -5.39 7.46
CA GLN A 307 2.01 -6.63 7.78
C GLN A 307 2.02 -7.61 6.61
N LYS A 308 1.71 -7.14 5.40
CA LYS A 308 1.72 -7.95 4.18
C LYS A 308 3.13 -8.41 3.81
N GLU A 309 4.09 -7.49 3.85
CA GLU A 309 5.49 -7.84 3.55
C GLU A 309 6.02 -8.91 4.51
N ALA A 310 5.79 -8.77 5.81
CA ALA A 310 6.16 -9.76 6.81
C ALA A 310 5.51 -11.13 6.52
N TYR A 311 4.21 -11.14 6.22
CA TYR A 311 3.47 -12.36 5.84
C TYR A 311 4.08 -13.01 4.59
N LEU A 312 4.30 -12.24 3.52
CA LEU A 312 4.86 -12.72 2.26
C LEU A 312 6.32 -13.22 2.39
N LEU A 313 7.06 -12.66 3.34
CA LEU A 313 8.42 -13.10 3.71
C LEU A 313 8.43 -14.28 4.69
N ALA A 314 7.27 -14.78 5.08
CA ALA A 314 7.12 -15.81 6.11
C ALA A 314 7.78 -15.41 7.44
N VAL A 315 7.72 -14.13 7.82
CA VAL A 315 8.18 -13.61 9.10
C VAL A 315 6.98 -13.38 10.01
N PRO A 316 6.96 -13.93 11.24
CA PRO A 316 5.86 -13.71 12.16
C PRO A 316 5.62 -12.22 12.42
N CYS A 317 4.35 -11.81 12.45
CA CYS A 317 3.95 -10.43 12.64
C CYS A 317 3.04 -10.27 13.87
N VAL A 318 3.25 -9.20 14.61
CA VAL A 318 2.36 -8.71 15.65
C VAL A 318 1.84 -7.34 15.21
N THR A 319 0.55 -7.26 14.97
CA THR A 319 -0.08 -6.01 14.54
C THR A 319 -0.49 -5.18 15.75
N LEU A 320 0.11 -3.98 15.87
CA LEU A 320 -0.12 -3.00 16.92
C LEU A 320 -1.38 -2.17 16.65
N ARG A 321 -2.46 -2.85 16.25
CA ARG A 321 -3.78 -2.30 15.95
C ARG A 321 -4.86 -3.23 16.47
N ASP A 322 -6.05 -2.69 16.69
CA ASP A 322 -7.21 -3.45 17.14
C ASP A 322 -7.94 -4.14 15.97
N GLU A 323 -7.74 -3.64 14.75
CA GLU A 323 -8.29 -4.17 13.50
C GLU A 323 -7.23 -4.17 12.37
N THR A 324 -7.53 -4.86 11.28
CA THR A 324 -6.74 -4.79 10.04
C THR A 324 -7.64 -4.96 8.82
N GLU A 325 -7.35 -4.22 7.77
CA GLU A 325 -7.91 -4.42 6.43
C GLU A 325 -7.36 -5.69 5.74
N TRP A 326 -6.26 -6.24 6.27
CA TRP A 326 -5.56 -7.42 5.73
C TRP A 326 -5.86 -8.66 6.57
N VAL A 327 -7.13 -9.03 6.64
CA VAL A 327 -7.61 -10.16 7.45
C VAL A 327 -6.97 -11.48 7.04
N GLU A 328 -6.58 -11.62 5.78
CA GLU A 328 -5.90 -12.80 5.25
C GLU A 328 -4.53 -13.04 5.91
N THR A 329 -3.85 -11.98 6.38
CA THR A 329 -2.57 -12.14 7.09
C THR A 329 -2.70 -12.86 8.42
N LEU A 330 -3.93 -12.91 8.98
CA LEU A 330 -4.22 -13.62 10.22
C LEU A 330 -4.30 -15.14 10.02
N GLU A 331 -4.47 -15.59 8.79
CA GLU A 331 -4.55 -17.00 8.47
C GLU A 331 -3.25 -17.73 8.80
N GLY A 332 -3.38 -18.94 9.34
CA GLY A 332 -2.23 -19.76 9.75
C GLY A 332 -1.43 -19.18 10.90
N GLY A 333 -1.90 -18.08 11.53
CA GLY A 333 -1.27 -17.48 12.68
C GLY A 333 0.02 -16.70 12.38
N TRP A 334 0.29 -16.36 11.13
CA TRP A 334 1.46 -15.57 10.75
C TRP A 334 1.40 -14.13 11.21
N ASN A 335 0.20 -13.59 11.37
CA ASN A 335 -0.04 -12.28 11.97
C ASN A 335 -1.03 -12.39 13.14
N VAL A 336 -0.89 -11.54 14.16
CA VAL A 336 -1.76 -11.49 15.33
C VAL A 336 -2.05 -10.05 15.70
N LEU A 337 -3.34 -9.73 15.88
CA LEU A 337 -3.75 -8.42 16.39
C LEU A 337 -3.51 -8.33 17.91
N ALA A 338 -2.67 -7.40 18.33
CA ALA A 338 -2.39 -7.17 19.74
C ALA A 338 -2.88 -5.80 20.24
N GLY A 339 -3.21 -4.87 19.36
CA GLY A 339 -3.52 -3.49 19.74
C GLY A 339 -2.32 -2.80 20.39
N ALA A 340 -2.59 -1.94 21.36
CA ALA A 340 -1.58 -1.29 22.19
C ALA A 340 -1.55 -1.87 23.63
N ASP A 341 -1.97 -3.10 23.80
CA ASP A 341 -1.99 -3.80 25.07
C ASP A 341 -0.65 -4.52 25.30
N PRO A 342 0.16 -4.15 26.31
CA PRO A 342 1.47 -4.73 26.54
C PRO A 342 1.43 -6.24 26.78
N GLU A 343 0.44 -6.75 27.52
CA GLU A 343 0.32 -8.18 27.81
C GLU A 343 0.04 -8.97 26.53
N ARG A 344 -0.86 -8.48 25.67
CA ARG A 344 -1.17 -9.08 24.37
C ARG A 344 0.03 -9.02 23.43
N ILE A 345 0.76 -7.89 23.38
CA ILE A 345 1.97 -7.74 22.57
C ILE A 345 3.02 -8.76 23.01
N LEU A 346 3.30 -8.85 24.30
CA LEU A 346 4.28 -9.79 24.87
C LEU A 346 3.86 -11.25 24.69
N ALA A 347 2.58 -11.57 24.87
CA ALA A 347 2.07 -12.91 24.64
C ALA A 347 2.21 -13.31 23.15
N ALA A 348 1.85 -12.41 22.23
CA ALA A 348 2.01 -12.62 20.81
C ALA A 348 3.48 -12.79 20.40
N ALA A 349 4.39 -11.99 20.98
CA ALA A 349 5.81 -12.03 20.70
C ALA A 349 6.51 -13.32 21.17
N ARG A 350 5.96 -13.98 22.20
CA ARG A 350 6.48 -15.25 22.76
C ARG A 350 5.97 -16.49 22.04
N ARG A 351 5.06 -16.35 21.09
CA ARG A 351 4.50 -17.46 20.33
C ARG A 351 5.58 -18.15 19.52
N ALA A 352 5.44 -19.44 19.37
CA ALA A 352 6.25 -20.19 18.40
C ALA A 352 5.98 -19.68 16.97
N ARG A 353 7.03 -19.66 16.17
CA ARG A 353 6.87 -19.38 14.73
C ARG A 353 5.89 -20.40 14.13
N PRO A 354 4.93 -19.99 13.32
CA PRO A 354 4.07 -20.92 12.60
C PRO A 354 4.90 -21.90 11.75
N SER A 355 4.41 -23.12 11.60
CA SER A 355 5.05 -24.14 10.78
C SER A 355 4.64 -24.01 9.31
N GLY A 356 5.53 -24.36 8.40
CA GLY A 356 5.27 -24.32 6.96
C GLY A 356 5.42 -22.93 6.35
N GLU A 357 4.73 -22.71 5.23
CA GLU A 357 4.67 -21.43 4.53
C GLU A 357 3.30 -20.76 4.78
N PRO A 358 3.22 -19.42 4.72
CA PRO A 358 1.95 -18.72 4.73
C PRO A 358 1.06 -19.18 3.55
N PRO A 359 -0.26 -19.27 3.74
CA PRO A 359 -1.19 -19.52 2.64
C PRO A 359 -1.03 -18.49 1.50
N ARG A 360 -1.15 -18.94 0.26
CA ARG A 360 -0.96 -18.06 -0.92
C ARG A 360 -2.22 -17.25 -1.25
N VAL A 361 -2.66 -16.43 -0.31
CA VAL A 361 -3.88 -15.63 -0.43
C VAL A 361 -3.70 -14.36 -1.28
N PHE A 362 -2.47 -13.90 -1.46
CA PHE A 362 -2.12 -12.69 -2.22
C PHE A 362 -1.71 -12.96 -3.67
N GLY A 363 -2.03 -14.14 -4.21
CA GLY A 363 -1.69 -14.51 -5.58
C GLY A 363 -0.30 -15.14 -5.72
N ASP A 364 0.31 -14.96 -6.90
CA ASP A 364 1.54 -15.65 -7.30
C ASP A 364 2.67 -14.69 -7.73
N GLY A 365 2.46 -13.37 -7.59
CA GLY A 365 3.41 -12.32 -7.96
C GLY A 365 3.45 -11.99 -9.45
N HIS A 366 2.30 -12.11 -10.10
CA HIS A 366 2.02 -11.71 -11.48
C HIS A 366 0.80 -10.79 -11.56
N ALA A 367 0.57 -9.99 -10.52
CA ALA A 367 -0.57 -9.07 -10.48
C ALA A 367 -0.45 -7.97 -11.54
N ALA A 368 0.75 -7.41 -11.73
CA ALA A 368 0.99 -6.35 -12.71
C ALA A 368 0.68 -6.81 -14.14
N GLU A 369 1.07 -8.02 -14.51
CA GLU A 369 0.78 -8.60 -15.83
C GLU A 369 -0.73 -8.72 -16.05
N ARG A 370 -1.48 -9.26 -15.08
CA ARG A 370 -2.95 -9.39 -15.16
C ARG A 370 -3.66 -8.04 -15.22
N MET A 371 -3.15 -7.03 -14.50
CA MET A 371 -3.69 -5.66 -14.55
C MET A 371 -3.50 -5.05 -15.95
N VAL A 372 -2.31 -5.20 -16.53
CA VAL A 372 -2.00 -4.67 -17.87
C VAL A 372 -2.82 -5.39 -18.93
N GLU A 373 -2.95 -6.71 -18.86
CA GLU A 373 -3.81 -7.49 -19.76
C GLU A 373 -5.28 -7.07 -19.71
N ALA A 374 -5.80 -6.81 -18.49
CA ALA A 374 -7.18 -6.35 -18.32
C ALA A 374 -7.44 -4.94 -18.88
N LEU A 375 -6.39 -4.12 -19.01
CA LEU A 375 -6.49 -2.79 -19.63
C LEU A 375 -6.41 -2.83 -21.16
N GLU A 376 -5.94 -3.93 -21.76
CA GLU A 376 -5.87 -4.06 -23.22
C GLU A 376 -7.28 -4.12 -23.82
N PRO A 377 -7.55 -3.41 -24.92
CA PRO A 377 -8.82 -3.57 -25.61
C PRO A 377 -8.92 -5.00 -26.15
N THR A 378 -9.98 -5.68 -25.76
CA THR A 378 -10.37 -7.00 -26.30
C THR A 378 -10.84 -6.90 -27.75
#